data_3da846ba26d3dfc1ca2446caacdbe517
#
_entry.id   3da846ba26d3dfc1ca2446caacdbe517
#
_cell.length_a   1.000
_cell.length_b   1.000
_cell.length_c   1.000
_cell.angle_alpha   90.00
_cell.angle_beta   90.00
_cell.angle_gamma   90.00
#
_symmetry.space_group_name_H-M   'P 1'
#
loop_
_entity.id
_entity.type
_entity.pdbx_description
1 polymer ?
#
loop_
_entity_poly.entity_id
_entity_poly.type
_entity_poly.pdbx_seq_one_letter_code
_entity_poly.pdbx_strand_id
1 'polypeptide(L)'
;MSRTLILIALVVSVCVMPTKADPVKEPIKLFNGKDLTNFYTYLDKYKKNNDPEKVFTVANGMIRVSGEVFGGFVTEKEYENYHLVVEFKWGEKTGPKRTSNARDSGILLHCTGEDGAVGGYWLESIECQMIEGGTGDFILVKGKNQPTMTATVEKRGKEWYYNPKGEAKMFSGGRINWFDREPEWKDIKGFRGKHDVEKPVGEWNTLECVCEGDKITNILNGTIVNMGTGASHTKGKILFQSEGAEVFFRRIELLPLKK
;
A
#
# COMPACT_ATOMS: atom_id res chain seq x y z
N MET A 1 8.44 -17.72 -68.07
CA MET A 1 9.36 -17.79 -66.89
C MET A 1 8.94 -16.73 -65.89
N SER A 2 8.14 -17.16 -64.92
CA SER A 2 7.63 -16.25 -63.84
C SER A 2 8.63 -16.30 -62.68
N ARG A 3 9.15 -15.15 -62.27
CA ARG A 3 10.01 -15.03 -61.08
C ARG A 3 9.16 -14.63 -59.88
N THR A 4 8.99 -15.58 -58.98
CA THR A 4 8.32 -15.34 -57.69
C THR A 4 9.31 -14.65 -56.73
N LEU A 5 9.03 -13.39 -56.33
CA LEU A 5 9.75 -12.71 -55.28
C LEU A 5 9.23 -13.20 -53.94
N ILE A 6 10.09 -13.80 -53.13
CA ILE A 6 9.82 -14.15 -51.72
C ILE A 6 10.24 -12.95 -50.88
N LEU A 7 9.27 -12.28 -50.27
CA LEU A 7 9.49 -11.22 -49.28
C LEU A 7 9.71 -11.86 -47.91
N ILE A 8 10.93 -11.82 -47.39
CA ILE A 8 11.27 -12.25 -46.04
C ILE A 8 10.96 -11.07 -45.08
N ALA A 9 9.89 -11.18 -44.31
CA ALA A 9 9.61 -10.21 -43.24
C ALA A 9 10.52 -10.50 -42.05
N LEU A 10 11.43 -9.55 -41.77
CA LEU A 10 12.26 -9.58 -40.56
C LEU A 10 11.43 -9.16 -39.34
N VAL A 11 11.02 -10.11 -38.51
CA VAL A 11 10.37 -9.81 -37.24
C VAL A 11 11.44 -9.43 -36.21
N VAL A 12 11.59 -8.13 -35.98
CA VAL A 12 12.44 -7.62 -34.88
C VAL A 12 11.68 -7.79 -33.57
N SER A 13 12.02 -8.83 -32.81
CA SER A 13 11.54 -9.01 -31.44
C SER A 13 12.26 -7.99 -30.54
N VAL A 14 11.54 -6.95 -30.14
CA VAL A 14 12.01 -6.01 -29.12
C VAL A 14 11.91 -6.72 -27.77
N CYS A 15 13.02 -7.22 -27.28
CA CYS A 15 13.13 -7.73 -25.91
C CYS A 15 13.06 -6.54 -24.96
N VAL A 16 11.88 -6.28 -24.38
CA VAL A 16 11.73 -5.30 -23.31
C VAL A 16 12.37 -5.92 -22.06
N MET A 17 13.60 -5.53 -21.79
CA MET A 17 14.26 -5.88 -20.53
C MET A 17 13.51 -5.20 -19.38
N PRO A 18 13.23 -5.91 -18.26
CA PRO A 18 12.64 -5.28 -17.09
C PRO A 18 13.57 -4.17 -16.61
N THR A 19 13.08 -2.95 -16.58
CA THR A 19 13.84 -1.81 -16.05
C THR A 19 14.08 -2.06 -14.57
N LYS A 20 15.36 -2.09 -14.18
CA LYS A 20 15.76 -2.19 -12.77
C LYS A 20 15.18 -0.98 -12.05
N ALA A 21 14.46 -1.21 -10.93
CA ALA A 21 14.04 -0.10 -10.10
C ALA A 21 15.29 0.61 -9.56
N ASP A 22 15.32 1.94 -9.67
CA ASP A 22 16.44 2.73 -9.15
C ASP A 22 16.08 3.26 -7.74
N PRO A 23 17.06 3.35 -6.83
CA PRO A 23 16.84 3.98 -5.53
C PRO A 23 16.47 5.46 -5.72
N VAL A 24 15.60 5.96 -4.87
CA VAL A 24 15.18 7.37 -4.89
C VAL A 24 16.33 8.26 -4.45
N LYS A 25 16.86 9.07 -5.38
CA LYS A 25 18.01 9.97 -5.13
C LYS A 25 17.59 11.40 -4.81
N GLU A 26 16.44 11.83 -5.34
CA GLU A 26 15.85 13.15 -5.15
C GLU A 26 14.37 13.01 -4.81
N PRO A 27 13.77 13.99 -4.11
CA PRO A 27 12.34 13.93 -3.77
C PRO A 27 11.46 13.80 -5.02
N ILE A 28 10.54 12.83 -5.00
CA ILE A 28 9.57 12.60 -6.07
C ILE A 28 8.17 12.86 -5.54
N LYS A 29 7.50 13.88 -6.05
CA LYS A 29 6.06 14.08 -5.80
C LYS A 29 5.27 13.11 -6.65
N LEU A 30 4.82 12.00 -6.04
CA LEU A 30 3.96 11.03 -6.71
C LEU A 30 2.59 11.65 -7.03
N PHE A 31 2.00 12.37 -6.08
CA PHE A 31 0.79 13.15 -6.31
C PHE A 31 1.13 14.62 -6.57
N ASN A 32 0.72 15.12 -7.72
CA ASN A 32 1.00 16.48 -8.18
C ASN A 32 -0.02 17.54 -7.70
N GLY A 33 -1.06 17.13 -6.94
CA GLY A 33 -2.15 17.98 -6.47
C GLY A 33 -3.24 18.27 -7.50
N LYS A 34 -3.16 17.73 -8.73
CA LYS A 34 -4.06 18.07 -9.84
C LYS A 34 -4.79 16.85 -10.43
N ASP A 35 -4.06 15.75 -10.59
CA ASP A 35 -4.55 14.53 -11.24
C ASP A 35 -3.75 13.28 -10.80
N LEU A 36 -4.07 12.13 -11.37
CA LEU A 36 -3.41 10.84 -11.11
C LEU A 36 -2.33 10.50 -12.16
N THR A 37 -1.65 11.47 -12.75
CA THR A 37 -0.69 11.28 -13.86
C THR A 37 0.37 10.20 -13.60
N ASN A 38 0.86 10.05 -12.35
CA ASN A 38 1.86 9.03 -11.99
C ASN A 38 1.26 7.69 -11.55
N PHE A 39 -0.06 7.56 -11.66
CA PHE A 39 -0.80 6.38 -11.22
C PHE A 39 -1.73 5.88 -12.33
N TYR A 40 -2.00 4.60 -12.28
CA TYR A 40 -3.18 4.01 -12.91
C TYR A 40 -4.14 3.54 -11.82
N THR A 41 -5.41 3.35 -12.17
CA THR A 41 -6.42 2.79 -11.29
C THR A 41 -6.71 1.34 -11.65
N TYR A 42 -7.03 0.51 -10.66
CA TYR A 42 -7.53 -0.83 -10.88
C TYR A 42 -8.67 -1.11 -9.91
N LEU A 43 -9.81 -1.48 -10.43
CA LEU A 43 -11.01 -1.79 -9.66
C LEU A 43 -11.49 -3.21 -9.98
N ASP A 44 -11.93 -3.95 -8.98
CA ASP A 44 -12.39 -5.33 -9.12
C ASP A 44 -13.35 -5.51 -10.31
N LYS A 45 -14.41 -4.75 -10.31
CA LYS A 45 -15.47 -4.82 -11.30
C LYS A 45 -15.11 -4.25 -12.68
N TYR A 46 -14.28 -3.20 -12.70
CA TYR A 46 -14.05 -2.38 -13.87
C TYR A 46 -12.67 -2.54 -14.50
N LYS A 47 -11.72 -3.12 -13.79
CA LYS A 47 -10.33 -3.37 -14.20
C LYS A 47 -9.54 -2.06 -14.39
N LYS A 48 -8.48 -2.12 -15.18
CA LYS A 48 -7.49 -1.05 -15.29
C LYS A 48 -8.05 0.20 -15.97
N ASN A 49 -7.81 1.37 -15.35
CA ASN A 49 -8.16 2.70 -15.89
C ASN A 49 -9.62 2.86 -16.31
N ASN A 50 -10.53 2.12 -15.67
CA ASN A 50 -11.95 2.21 -15.89
C ASN A 50 -12.66 2.43 -14.55
N ASP A 51 -13.10 3.66 -14.29
CA ASP A 51 -13.72 4.09 -13.03
C ASP A 51 -15.02 4.87 -13.30
N PRO A 52 -16.08 4.20 -13.78
CA PRO A 52 -17.35 4.86 -14.06
C PRO A 52 -18.09 5.31 -12.79
N GLU A 53 -17.77 4.74 -11.63
CA GLU A 53 -18.37 5.11 -10.33
C GLU A 53 -17.62 6.25 -9.63
N LYS A 54 -16.52 6.76 -10.23
CA LYS A 54 -15.70 7.84 -9.66
C LYS A 54 -15.22 7.50 -8.25
N VAL A 55 -14.74 6.27 -8.09
CA VAL A 55 -14.13 5.79 -6.84
C VAL A 55 -12.94 6.67 -6.48
N PHE A 56 -12.16 7.07 -7.49
CA PHE A 56 -11.02 7.96 -7.34
C PHE A 56 -11.31 9.31 -8.00
N THR A 57 -11.33 10.37 -7.23
CA THR A 57 -11.51 11.74 -7.75
C THR A 57 -10.44 12.65 -7.19
N VAL A 58 -10.07 13.67 -7.96
CA VAL A 58 -9.11 14.71 -7.51
C VAL A 58 -9.82 16.05 -7.48
N ALA A 59 -9.82 16.69 -6.33
CA ALA A 59 -10.38 18.03 -6.16
C ALA A 59 -9.68 18.75 -5.00
N ASN A 60 -9.52 20.06 -5.11
CA ASN A 60 -8.93 20.91 -4.05
C ASN A 60 -7.56 20.43 -3.56
N GLY A 61 -6.71 19.93 -4.47
CA GLY A 61 -5.39 19.41 -4.13
C GLY A 61 -5.39 18.09 -3.37
N MET A 62 -6.47 17.31 -3.43
CA MET A 62 -6.63 16.04 -2.71
C MET A 62 -7.14 14.95 -3.65
N ILE A 63 -6.66 13.74 -3.45
CA ILE A 63 -7.29 12.51 -3.96
C ILE A 63 -8.35 12.11 -2.95
N ARG A 64 -9.58 11.91 -3.40
CA ARG A 64 -10.64 11.25 -2.64
C ARG A 64 -10.82 9.84 -3.15
N VAL A 65 -10.78 8.87 -2.27
CA VAL A 65 -11.18 7.48 -2.49
C VAL A 65 -12.53 7.29 -1.81
N SER A 66 -13.54 6.83 -2.56
CA SER A 66 -14.89 6.66 -1.99
C SER A 66 -15.04 5.38 -1.15
N GLY A 67 -14.24 4.36 -1.45
CA GLY A 67 -14.33 3.04 -0.81
C GLY A 67 -15.47 2.15 -1.31
N GLU A 68 -16.25 2.58 -2.30
CA GLU A 68 -17.44 1.83 -2.74
C GLU A 68 -17.12 0.57 -3.53
N VAL A 69 -16.03 0.58 -4.31
CA VAL A 69 -15.54 -0.57 -5.08
C VAL A 69 -14.13 -0.88 -4.64
N PHE A 70 -13.85 -2.15 -4.37
CA PHE A 70 -12.51 -2.60 -3.99
C PHE A 70 -11.53 -2.51 -5.14
N GLY A 71 -10.31 -2.11 -4.84
CA GLY A 71 -9.23 -1.88 -5.79
C GLY A 71 -8.19 -0.93 -5.24
N GLY A 72 -7.59 -0.11 -6.12
CA GLY A 72 -6.60 0.86 -5.71
C GLY A 72 -6.15 1.77 -6.86
N PHE A 73 -5.42 2.82 -6.51
CA PHE A 73 -4.58 3.54 -7.46
C PHE A 73 -3.12 3.15 -7.21
N VAL A 74 -2.41 2.88 -8.30
CA VAL A 74 -1.13 2.18 -8.29
C VAL A 74 -0.11 3.01 -9.04
N THR A 75 1.12 3.12 -8.53
CA THR A 75 2.19 3.83 -9.24
C THR A 75 2.49 3.16 -10.59
N GLU A 76 2.70 3.97 -11.64
CA GLU A 76 3.13 3.45 -12.95
C GLU A 76 4.51 2.80 -12.86
N LYS A 77 5.42 3.37 -12.07
CA LYS A 77 6.80 2.91 -11.89
C LYS A 77 6.96 2.07 -10.63
N GLU A 78 8.00 1.25 -10.64
CA GLU A 78 8.50 0.52 -9.48
C GLU A 78 9.54 1.36 -8.75
N TYR A 79 9.62 1.20 -7.43
CA TYR A 79 10.56 1.90 -6.56
C TYR A 79 11.23 0.93 -5.59
N GLU A 80 12.44 1.29 -5.18
CA GLU A 80 13.20 0.65 -4.11
C GLU A 80 13.99 1.71 -3.33
N ASN A 81 14.34 1.43 -2.09
CA ASN A 81 15.15 2.32 -1.25
C ASN A 81 14.60 3.76 -1.21
N TYR A 82 13.51 3.94 -0.51
CA TYR A 82 12.80 5.22 -0.41
C TYR A 82 12.22 5.43 1.00
N HIS A 83 11.95 6.69 1.31
CA HIS A 83 11.11 7.11 2.42
C HIS A 83 9.81 7.68 1.86
N LEU A 84 8.75 6.88 1.88
CA LEU A 84 7.41 7.29 1.48
C LEU A 84 6.78 8.12 2.59
N VAL A 85 6.26 9.30 2.24
CA VAL A 85 5.50 10.18 3.14
C VAL A 85 4.11 10.39 2.56
N VAL A 86 3.10 10.05 3.35
CA VAL A 86 1.68 10.14 2.97
C VAL A 86 0.93 10.94 4.02
N GLU A 87 0.20 11.97 3.60
CA GLU A 87 -0.78 12.64 4.47
C GLU A 87 -2.18 12.18 4.07
N PHE A 88 -2.87 11.56 5.01
CA PHE A 88 -4.23 11.05 4.81
C PHE A 88 -5.18 11.51 5.91
N LYS A 89 -6.46 11.49 5.61
CA LYS A 89 -7.53 11.60 6.61
C LYS A 89 -8.71 10.72 6.23
N TRP A 90 -9.36 10.17 7.23
CA TRP A 90 -10.64 9.47 7.02
C TRP A 90 -11.75 10.46 6.71
N GLY A 91 -12.64 10.06 5.79
CA GLY A 91 -13.93 10.70 5.57
C GLY A 91 -15.00 10.09 6.47
N GLU A 92 -16.20 10.67 6.40
CA GLU A 92 -17.35 10.23 7.21
C GLU A 92 -17.98 8.93 6.69
N LYS A 93 -17.88 8.68 5.38
CA LYS A 93 -18.59 7.60 4.71
C LYS A 93 -17.83 6.28 4.80
N THR A 94 -18.60 5.21 4.89
CA THR A 94 -18.12 3.84 4.65
C THR A 94 -18.98 3.20 3.56
N GLY A 95 -18.36 2.38 2.72
CA GLY A 95 -19.03 1.71 1.61
C GLY A 95 -19.93 0.55 2.06
N PRO A 96 -20.70 -0.01 1.13
CA PRO A 96 -21.74 -1.02 1.44
C PRO A 96 -21.24 -2.26 2.17
N LYS A 97 -19.99 -2.64 1.95
CA LYS A 97 -19.39 -3.83 2.57
C LYS A 97 -18.86 -3.59 4.00
N ARG A 98 -18.76 -2.32 4.45
CA ARG A 98 -18.18 -1.95 5.76
C ARG A 98 -18.99 -0.88 6.50
N THR A 99 -20.29 -0.87 6.35
CA THR A 99 -21.19 0.18 6.86
C THR A 99 -21.02 0.48 8.37
N SER A 100 -20.80 -0.56 9.18
CA SER A 100 -20.60 -0.46 10.64
C SER A 100 -19.20 -0.93 11.08
N ASN A 101 -18.33 -1.31 10.15
CA ASN A 101 -16.98 -1.77 10.43
C ASN A 101 -16.01 -0.59 10.54
N ALA A 102 -14.88 -0.80 11.16
CA ALA A 102 -13.77 0.15 11.20
C ALA A 102 -13.43 0.62 9.78
N ARG A 103 -13.07 1.88 9.60
CA ARG A 103 -12.63 2.40 8.29
C ARG A 103 -11.37 1.67 7.87
N ASP A 104 -11.31 1.26 6.62
CA ASP A 104 -10.27 0.38 6.09
C ASP A 104 -9.75 0.86 4.76
N SER A 105 -8.46 0.80 4.61
CA SER A 105 -7.64 1.10 3.44
C SER A 105 -6.24 0.51 3.69
N GLY A 106 -5.28 0.73 2.81
CA GLY A 106 -3.91 0.28 3.02
C GLY A 106 -2.95 0.86 1.99
N ILE A 107 -1.66 0.83 2.33
CA ILE A 107 -0.57 1.12 1.41
C ILE A 107 0.20 -0.19 1.19
N LEU A 108 0.04 -0.75 -0.01
CA LEU A 108 0.73 -1.97 -0.41
C LEU A 108 2.10 -1.59 -0.99
N LEU A 109 3.15 -2.00 -0.30
CA LEU A 109 4.53 -1.69 -0.64
C LEU A 109 5.14 -2.81 -1.48
N HIS A 110 5.99 -2.43 -2.44
CA HIS A 110 6.74 -3.37 -3.29
C HIS A 110 5.83 -4.38 -4.00
N CYS A 111 4.70 -3.88 -4.52
CA CYS A 111 3.74 -4.69 -5.25
C CYS A 111 4.36 -5.36 -6.47
N THR A 112 4.07 -6.66 -6.64
CA THR A 112 4.53 -7.49 -7.76
C THR A 112 3.39 -8.31 -8.36
N GLY A 113 3.63 -8.87 -9.54
CA GLY A 113 2.67 -9.73 -10.23
C GLY A 113 1.63 -8.97 -11.05
N GLU A 114 0.53 -9.63 -11.36
CA GLU A 114 -0.53 -9.11 -12.20
C GLU A 114 -1.56 -8.32 -11.39
N ASP A 115 -2.12 -7.28 -11.99
CA ASP A 115 -3.23 -6.52 -11.39
C ASP A 115 -4.40 -7.45 -11.07
N GLY A 116 -4.90 -7.38 -9.84
CA GLY A 116 -6.01 -8.20 -9.37
C GLY A 116 -5.64 -9.63 -8.97
N ALA A 117 -4.35 -9.97 -8.88
CA ALA A 117 -3.90 -11.31 -8.48
C ALA A 117 -4.37 -11.71 -7.07
N VAL A 118 -4.67 -10.75 -6.21
CA VAL A 118 -5.18 -10.98 -4.85
C VAL A 118 -6.63 -10.51 -4.78
N GLY A 119 -7.53 -11.43 -4.48
CA GLY A 119 -8.96 -11.16 -4.34
C GLY A 119 -9.67 -10.64 -5.59
N GLY A 120 -8.99 -10.52 -6.73
CA GLY A 120 -9.49 -9.93 -7.96
C GLY A 120 -9.21 -8.44 -8.10
N TYR A 121 -8.56 -7.78 -7.10
CA TYR A 121 -8.45 -6.34 -7.02
C TYR A 121 -7.11 -5.80 -6.47
N TRP A 122 -6.26 -6.60 -5.81
CA TRP A 122 -4.96 -6.16 -5.29
C TRP A 122 -3.80 -6.92 -5.88
N LEU A 123 -2.59 -6.47 -5.55
CA LEU A 123 -1.30 -7.05 -5.93
C LEU A 123 -0.68 -7.76 -4.72
N GLU A 124 0.17 -8.77 -5.00
CA GLU A 124 1.07 -9.37 -4.01
C GLU A 124 2.03 -8.32 -3.47
N SER A 125 2.19 -8.23 -2.13
CA SER A 125 2.90 -7.12 -1.50
C SER A 125 3.15 -7.32 -0.01
N ILE A 126 3.85 -6.37 0.60
CA ILE A 126 3.87 -6.14 2.04
C ILE A 126 3.06 -4.88 2.31
N GLU A 127 1.98 -5.01 3.04
CA GLU A 127 1.06 -3.91 3.30
C GLU A 127 1.38 -3.21 4.61
N CYS A 128 1.42 -1.87 4.55
CA CYS A 128 1.22 -1.01 5.69
C CYS A 128 -0.27 -0.75 5.81
N GLN A 129 -0.92 -1.48 6.70
CA GLN A 129 -2.37 -1.42 6.89
C GLN A 129 -2.81 -0.04 7.38
N MET A 130 -3.91 0.44 6.84
CA MET A 130 -4.63 1.61 7.33
C MET A 130 -6.03 1.16 7.78
N ILE A 131 -6.21 0.96 9.08
CA ILE A 131 -7.51 0.63 9.66
C ILE A 131 -7.66 1.35 10.99
N GLU A 132 -8.85 1.88 11.30
CA GLU A 132 -9.08 2.58 12.56
C GLU A 132 -8.60 1.76 13.76
N GLY A 133 -7.67 2.31 14.54
CA GLY A 133 -7.03 1.65 15.68
C GLY A 133 -5.99 0.59 15.34
N GLY A 134 -5.67 0.40 14.07
CA GLY A 134 -4.70 -0.58 13.59
C GLY A 134 -3.79 -0.07 12.47
N THR A 135 -3.77 1.25 12.22
CA THR A 135 -2.91 1.86 11.21
C THR A 135 -1.44 1.64 11.55
N GLY A 136 -0.70 1.07 10.58
CA GLY A 136 0.71 0.72 10.74
C GLY A 136 0.98 -0.78 10.99
N ASP A 137 -0.04 -1.62 11.11
CA ASP A 137 0.16 -3.08 11.10
C ASP A 137 0.82 -3.52 9.79
N PHE A 138 1.61 -4.60 9.82
CA PHE A 138 2.00 -5.28 8.59
C PHE A 138 1.01 -6.39 8.26
N ILE A 139 0.64 -6.47 6.96
CA ILE A 139 -0.03 -7.64 6.39
C ILE A 139 0.81 -8.17 5.24
N LEU A 140 1.09 -9.47 5.25
CA LEU A 140 1.80 -10.14 4.18
C LEU A 140 0.80 -10.63 3.14
N VAL A 141 0.57 -9.82 2.11
CA VAL A 141 -0.48 -9.99 1.10
C VAL A 141 -0.05 -11.01 0.07
N LYS A 142 -0.55 -12.25 0.22
CA LYS A 142 -0.20 -13.38 -0.63
C LYS A 142 -0.87 -13.28 -1.99
N GLY A 143 -0.07 -13.32 -3.04
CA GLY A 143 -0.49 -13.55 -4.42
C GLY A 143 -0.04 -14.92 -4.92
N LYS A 144 0.72 -14.95 -6.02
CA LYS A 144 1.36 -16.15 -6.56
C LYS A 144 2.42 -16.70 -5.61
N ASN A 145 3.21 -15.79 -5.02
CA ASN A 145 4.22 -16.12 -4.01
C ASN A 145 3.71 -15.71 -2.63
N GLN A 146 4.36 -16.21 -1.59
CA GLN A 146 4.09 -15.84 -0.22
C GLN A 146 5.14 -14.85 0.26
N PRO A 147 4.77 -13.57 0.51
CA PRO A 147 5.70 -12.63 1.12
C PRO A 147 6.15 -13.11 2.51
N THR A 148 7.39 -12.83 2.84
CA THR A 148 7.99 -13.14 4.14
C THR A 148 8.63 -11.90 4.75
N MET A 149 8.69 -11.85 6.09
CA MET A 149 9.33 -10.79 6.85
C MET A 149 9.69 -11.29 8.23
N THR A 150 10.76 -10.80 8.81
CA THR A 150 11.12 -11.01 10.22
C THR A 150 10.83 -9.73 11.00
N ALA A 151 10.19 -9.85 12.15
CA ALA A 151 10.03 -8.75 13.09
C ALA A 151 10.35 -9.20 14.52
N THR A 152 10.79 -8.25 15.36
CA THR A 152 10.85 -8.49 16.80
C THR A 152 9.47 -8.32 17.39
N VAL A 153 8.96 -9.36 18.04
CA VAL A 153 7.56 -9.40 18.44
C VAL A 153 7.37 -10.01 19.83
N GLU A 154 6.22 -9.71 20.40
CA GLU A 154 5.67 -10.43 21.55
C GLU A 154 4.29 -11.00 21.21
N LYS A 155 3.93 -12.07 21.89
CA LYS A 155 2.61 -12.70 21.71
C LYS A 155 1.64 -12.18 22.77
N ARG A 156 0.50 -11.63 22.33
CA ARG A 156 -0.62 -11.25 23.21
C ARG A 156 -1.85 -12.05 22.79
N GLY A 157 -2.27 -12.99 23.61
CA GLY A 157 -3.33 -13.94 23.25
C GLY A 157 -2.95 -14.81 22.04
N LYS A 158 -3.70 -14.69 20.94
CA LYS A 158 -3.44 -15.39 19.68
C LYS A 158 -2.63 -14.56 18.67
N GLU A 159 -2.45 -13.26 18.93
CA GLU A 159 -1.91 -12.28 18.01
C GLU A 159 -0.44 -11.96 18.31
N TRP A 160 0.27 -11.51 17.28
CA TRP A 160 1.65 -11.04 17.37
C TRP A 160 1.70 -9.52 17.25
N TYR A 161 2.44 -8.89 18.15
CA TYR A 161 2.62 -7.44 18.21
C TYR A 161 4.09 -7.10 18.06
N TYR A 162 4.39 -6.11 17.23
CA TYR A 162 5.72 -5.56 17.17
C TYR A 162 6.16 -5.11 18.57
N ASN A 163 7.35 -5.53 18.98
CA ASN A 163 7.99 -5.08 20.21
C ASN A 163 9.49 -4.99 19.96
N PRO A 164 10.12 -3.80 20.05
CA PRO A 164 11.57 -3.65 19.81
C PRO A 164 12.44 -4.44 20.79
N LYS A 165 11.87 -4.85 21.94
CA LYS A 165 12.52 -5.70 22.96
C LYS A 165 12.03 -7.16 22.90
N GLY A 166 11.21 -7.50 21.92
CA GLY A 166 10.67 -8.84 21.74
C GLY A 166 11.64 -9.82 21.10
N GLU A 167 11.16 -11.01 20.81
CA GLU A 167 11.94 -12.03 20.12
C GLU A 167 11.79 -11.91 18.60
N ALA A 168 12.87 -12.16 17.87
CA ALA A 168 12.84 -12.16 16.41
C ALA A 168 12.07 -13.38 15.92
N LYS A 169 11.06 -13.12 15.06
CA LYS A 169 10.22 -14.15 14.45
C LYS A 169 10.04 -13.88 12.96
N MET A 170 10.25 -14.91 12.15
CA MET A 170 9.92 -14.90 10.74
C MET A 170 8.44 -15.19 10.54
N PHE A 171 7.81 -14.41 9.67
CA PHE A 171 6.43 -14.55 9.22
C PHE A 171 6.39 -14.90 7.73
N SER A 172 5.53 -15.84 7.36
CA SER A 172 5.19 -16.18 5.99
C SER A 172 3.68 -16.06 5.82
N GLY A 173 3.17 -14.84 5.92
CA GLY A 173 1.74 -14.53 5.89
C GLY A 173 1.20 -14.02 7.21
N GLY A 174 -0.05 -13.56 7.18
CA GLY A 174 -0.76 -13.04 8.34
C GLY A 174 -0.42 -11.59 8.66
N ARG A 175 -0.73 -11.21 9.91
CA ARG A 175 -0.63 -9.84 10.43
C ARG A 175 0.43 -9.77 11.53
N ILE A 176 1.14 -8.66 11.57
CA ILE A 176 1.97 -8.24 12.69
C ILE A 176 1.37 -6.93 13.18
N ASN A 177 0.70 -6.97 14.32
CA ASN A 177 0.07 -5.80 14.89
C ASN A 177 1.12 -4.75 15.28
N TRP A 178 0.78 -3.48 15.18
CA TRP A 178 1.65 -2.41 15.64
C TRP A 178 1.81 -2.42 17.18
N PHE A 179 2.84 -1.77 17.69
CA PHE A 179 3.35 -1.88 19.07
C PHE A 179 2.27 -1.75 20.15
N ASP A 180 1.45 -0.72 20.09
CA ASP A 180 0.45 -0.39 21.11
C ASP A 180 -1.00 -0.60 20.64
N ARG A 181 -1.20 -1.39 19.57
CA ARG A 181 -2.54 -1.74 19.14
C ARG A 181 -3.34 -2.35 20.29
N GLU A 182 -4.56 -1.85 20.48
CA GLU A 182 -5.46 -2.33 21.52
C GLU A 182 -5.72 -3.84 21.35
N PRO A 183 -5.39 -4.70 22.37
CA PRO A 183 -5.64 -6.14 22.28
C PRO A 183 -7.13 -6.50 22.13
N GLU A 184 -8.00 -5.67 22.68
CA GLU A 184 -9.46 -5.82 22.58
C GLU A 184 -10.04 -5.11 21.34
N TRP A 185 -9.20 -4.85 20.34
CA TRP A 185 -9.62 -4.22 19.10
C TRP A 185 -10.82 -4.93 18.48
N LYS A 186 -11.78 -4.14 18.02
CA LYS A 186 -12.98 -4.65 17.35
C LYS A 186 -13.14 -3.96 16.01
N ASP A 187 -13.58 -4.72 15.00
CA ASP A 187 -13.90 -4.19 13.68
C ASP A 187 -15.24 -3.43 13.70
N ILE A 188 -15.23 -2.28 14.37
CA ILE A 188 -16.38 -1.37 14.47
C ILE A 188 -15.98 0.06 14.10
N LYS A 189 -16.86 0.75 13.38
CA LYS A 189 -16.67 2.12 12.94
C LYS A 189 -16.41 3.06 14.12
N GLY A 190 -15.32 3.84 14.01
CA GLY A 190 -14.93 4.78 15.05
C GLY A 190 -14.19 4.15 16.23
N PHE A 191 -13.70 2.89 16.09
CA PHE A 191 -12.89 2.28 17.13
C PHE A 191 -11.64 3.11 17.43
N ARG A 192 -11.37 3.30 18.72
CA ARG A 192 -10.17 3.98 19.21
C ARG A 192 -9.56 3.17 20.35
N GLY A 193 -8.29 2.80 20.20
CA GLY A 193 -7.51 2.18 21.25
C GLY A 193 -7.03 3.21 22.27
N LYS A 194 -6.70 2.76 23.49
CA LYS A 194 -6.22 3.63 24.57
C LYS A 194 -4.95 4.38 24.23
N HIS A 195 -4.05 3.76 23.44
CA HIS A 195 -2.76 4.29 23.05
C HIS A 195 -2.68 4.67 21.57
N ASP A 196 -3.84 4.78 20.93
CA ASP A 196 -3.93 5.04 19.49
C ASP A 196 -3.28 6.39 19.13
N VAL A 197 -2.29 6.33 18.24
CA VAL A 197 -1.55 7.49 17.74
C VAL A 197 -2.17 8.10 16.48
N GLU A 198 -3.15 7.42 15.88
CA GLU A 198 -3.95 7.95 14.79
C GLU A 198 -4.83 9.11 15.28
N LYS A 199 -4.96 10.17 14.49
CA LYS A 199 -5.86 11.29 14.82
C LYS A 199 -7.32 10.94 14.50
N PRO A 200 -8.26 11.64 15.09
CA PRO A 200 -9.69 11.45 14.83
C PRO A 200 -10.08 11.60 13.36
N VAL A 201 -11.24 11.07 13.00
CA VAL A 201 -11.86 11.22 11.66
C VAL A 201 -11.94 12.70 11.28
N GLY A 202 -11.58 13.00 10.04
CA GLY A 202 -11.54 14.37 9.50
C GLY A 202 -10.22 15.11 9.77
N GLU A 203 -9.36 14.62 10.66
CA GLU A 203 -8.04 15.20 10.92
C GLU A 203 -6.95 14.53 10.06
N TRP A 204 -5.93 15.31 9.70
CA TRP A 204 -4.83 14.83 8.88
C TRP A 204 -3.81 14.05 9.70
N ASN A 205 -3.53 12.83 9.26
CA ASN A 205 -2.46 11.97 9.73
C ASN A 205 -1.28 12.00 8.76
N THR A 206 -0.07 11.83 9.29
CA THR A 206 1.13 11.55 8.49
C THR A 206 1.54 10.10 8.71
N LEU A 207 1.46 9.30 7.66
CA LEU A 207 1.94 7.92 7.63
C LEU A 207 3.19 7.84 6.76
N GLU A 208 4.25 7.26 7.32
CA GLU A 208 5.52 7.15 6.66
C GLU A 208 5.95 5.69 6.58
N CYS A 209 6.48 5.28 5.43
CA CYS A 209 7.06 3.95 5.24
C CYS A 209 8.52 4.13 4.77
N VAL A 210 9.48 3.80 5.63
CA VAL A 210 10.91 3.83 5.29
C VAL A 210 11.30 2.44 4.82
N CYS A 211 11.61 2.30 3.52
CA CYS A 211 12.02 1.06 2.88
C CYS A 211 13.51 1.12 2.53
N GLU A 212 14.36 0.44 3.31
CA GLU A 212 15.81 0.42 3.19
C GLU A 212 16.28 -1.02 2.99
N GLY A 213 16.59 -1.39 1.74
CA GLY A 213 16.85 -2.77 1.37
C GLY A 213 15.68 -3.67 1.76
N ASP A 214 15.92 -4.64 2.62
CA ASP A 214 14.91 -5.58 3.14
C ASP A 214 14.27 -5.14 4.46
N LYS A 215 14.58 -3.93 4.93
CA LYS A 215 14.00 -3.35 6.14
C LYS A 215 12.87 -2.40 5.79
N ILE A 216 11.72 -2.55 6.46
CA ILE A 216 10.57 -1.65 6.36
C ILE A 216 10.21 -1.15 7.75
N THR A 217 10.06 0.18 7.89
CA THR A 217 9.63 0.83 9.13
C THR A 217 8.38 1.67 8.86
N ASN A 218 7.30 1.41 9.59
CA ASN A 218 6.07 2.20 9.54
C ASN A 218 6.06 3.20 10.69
N ILE A 219 5.80 4.47 10.37
CA ILE A 219 5.77 5.59 11.31
C ILE A 219 4.44 6.32 11.14
N LEU A 220 3.68 6.45 12.21
CA LEU A 220 2.41 7.18 12.21
C LEU A 220 2.51 8.38 13.14
N ASN A 221 2.28 9.58 12.61
CA ASN A 221 2.36 10.85 13.34
C ASN A 221 3.65 11.02 14.17
N GLY A 222 4.79 10.56 13.58
CA GLY A 222 6.12 10.63 14.20
C GLY A 222 6.45 9.49 15.17
N THR A 223 5.52 8.55 15.41
CA THR A 223 5.74 7.38 16.26
C THR A 223 6.05 6.16 15.38
N ILE A 224 7.18 5.46 15.64
CA ILE A 224 7.44 4.16 15.01
C ILE A 224 6.41 3.16 15.55
N VAL A 225 5.51 2.73 14.69
CA VAL A 225 4.44 1.79 15.05
C VAL A 225 4.81 0.35 14.72
N ASN A 226 5.60 0.12 13.68
CA ASN A 226 6.02 -1.24 13.29
C ASN A 226 7.36 -1.21 12.55
N MET A 227 8.13 -2.31 12.65
CA MET A 227 9.37 -2.48 11.92
C MET A 227 9.62 -3.96 11.64
N GLY A 228 10.03 -4.25 10.41
CA GLY A 228 10.44 -5.58 9.99
C GLY A 228 11.71 -5.55 9.15
N THR A 229 12.41 -6.68 9.10
CA THR A 229 13.64 -6.93 8.33
C THR A 229 13.52 -8.25 7.57
N GLY A 230 14.43 -8.54 6.65
CA GLY A 230 14.38 -9.76 5.85
C GLY A 230 13.11 -9.83 4.99
N ALA A 231 12.57 -8.69 4.58
CA ALA A 231 11.44 -8.62 3.68
C ALA A 231 11.78 -9.25 2.33
N SER A 232 10.98 -10.21 1.88
CA SER A 232 11.19 -10.86 0.58
C SER A 232 10.92 -9.95 -0.61
N HIS A 233 10.13 -8.92 -0.41
CA HIS A 233 9.78 -7.90 -1.41
C HIS A 233 10.51 -6.60 -1.05
N THR A 234 11.51 -6.23 -1.85
CA THR A 234 12.38 -5.07 -1.59
C THR A 234 12.22 -3.98 -2.65
N LYS A 235 11.46 -4.25 -3.70
CA LYS A 235 11.15 -3.33 -4.80
C LYS A 235 9.82 -3.68 -5.44
N GLY A 236 9.18 -2.72 -6.05
CA GLY A 236 7.93 -2.89 -6.79
C GLY A 236 7.12 -1.61 -6.84
N LYS A 237 5.89 -1.74 -7.29
CA LYS A 237 4.93 -0.63 -7.31
C LYS A 237 4.39 -0.35 -5.91
N ILE A 238 3.74 0.80 -5.75
CA ILE A 238 3.03 1.17 -4.53
C ILE A 238 1.56 1.32 -4.88
N LEU A 239 0.70 0.62 -4.13
CA LEU A 239 -0.76 0.66 -4.31
C LEU A 239 -1.40 1.27 -3.07
N PHE A 240 -2.36 2.16 -3.29
CA PHE A 240 -3.22 2.76 -2.26
C PHE A 240 -4.62 2.20 -2.42
N GLN A 241 -5.13 1.55 -1.38
CA GLN A 241 -6.37 0.78 -1.48
C GLN A 241 -7.64 1.64 -1.48
N SER A 242 -8.65 1.12 -2.15
CA SER A 242 -10.06 1.37 -1.94
C SER A 242 -10.66 0.13 -1.30
N GLU A 243 -11.00 0.20 0.00
CA GLU A 243 -11.41 -0.96 0.81
C GLU A 243 -12.60 -0.65 1.72
N GLY A 244 -13.60 0.00 1.20
CA GLY A 244 -14.86 0.17 1.90
C GLY A 244 -14.92 1.38 2.84
N ALA A 245 -13.92 2.27 2.82
CA ALA A 245 -13.98 3.53 3.55
C ALA A 245 -13.60 4.72 2.67
N GLU A 246 -14.24 5.86 2.95
CA GLU A 246 -13.83 7.13 2.37
C GLU A 246 -12.53 7.60 3.01
N VAL A 247 -11.50 7.83 2.17
CA VAL A 247 -10.22 8.36 2.60
C VAL A 247 -9.73 9.43 1.64
N PHE A 248 -9.06 10.45 2.17
CA PHE A 248 -8.47 11.54 1.40
C PHE A 248 -6.97 11.53 1.56
N PHE A 249 -6.26 11.79 0.44
CA PHE A 249 -4.81 11.96 0.40
C PHE A 249 -4.48 13.33 -0.18
N ARG A 250 -3.58 14.10 0.47
CA ARG A 250 -3.13 15.40 -0.06
C ARG A 250 -1.64 15.46 -0.34
N ARG A 251 -0.85 14.58 0.25
CA ARG A 251 0.58 14.45 0.04
C ARG A 251 0.91 12.99 -0.17
N ILE A 252 1.59 12.69 -1.25
CA ILE A 252 2.19 11.37 -1.52
C ILE A 252 3.53 11.64 -2.18
N GLU A 253 4.62 11.45 -1.43
CA GLU A 253 5.99 11.78 -1.86
C GLU A 253 6.94 10.66 -1.49
N LEU A 254 7.93 10.42 -2.37
CA LEU A 254 9.10 9.60 -2.05
C LEU A 254 10.27 10.53 -1.79
N LEU A 255 10.91 10.36 -0.66
CA LEU A 255 12.13 11.06 -0.29
C LEU A 255 13.32 10.10 -0.37
N PRO A 256 14.54 10.60 -0.67
CA PRO A 256 15.77 9.82 -0.51
C PRO A 256 15.92 9.33 0.92
N LEU A 257 16.52 8.16 1.09
CA LEU A 257 16.91 7.71 2.43
C LEU A 257 17.97 8.66 2.99
N LYS A 258 17.82 9.03 4.24
CA LYS A 258 18.85 9.83 4.94
C LYS A 258 20.09 8.93 5.15
N LYS A 259 21.24 9.46 4.76
CA LYS A 259 22.54 8.85 5.05
C LYS A 259 22.87 8.96 6.53
#